data_5e203ec0e20d7e5aae653b05c27e5f9f
#
_entry.id   5e203ec0e20d7e5aae653b05c27e5f9f
#
_cell.length_a   1.000
_cell.length_b   1.000
_cell.length_c   1.000
_cell.angle_alpha   90.00
_cell.angle_beta   90.00
_cell.angle_gamma   90.00
#
_symmetry.space_group_name_H-M   'P 1'
#
loop_
_entity.id
_entity.type
_entity.pdbx_description
1 polymer ?
#
loop_
_entity_poly.entity_id
_entity_poly.type
_entity_poly.pdbx_seq_one_letter_code
_entity_poly.pdbx_strand_id
1 'polypeptide(L)'
;IPLIDYENHMSLDSIMQLQAMSEMMKTQVAAYSVSRIMVLGVAGGNGLEHIQKDKFERIYGVDINSSYLQTVIQRYPELDGSLKCLCINLIDETDKLPKADMVIANLLIEYIGYMCFQKAIQQVNPKYVSCIIQINIGDNWVSDSPYIHVFDDLEQVHHQVEEHTLEDAMLEIGYHSIKTLEHMLPNEKKLVQIDFERQHPICLNRLEKV
;
A
#
# COMPACT_ATOMS: atom_id res chain seq x y z
N ILE A 1 1.26 1.25 -18.04
CA ILE A 1 1.84 -0.10 -18.26
C ILE A 1 0.69 -1.10 -18.40
N PRO A 2 0.73 -2.05 -19.38
CA PRO A 2 -0.22 -3.15 -19.38
C PRO A 2 -0.06 -4.00 -18.11
N LEU A 3 -1.19 -4.36 -17.48
CA LEU A 3 -1.15 -5.11 -16.21
C LEU A 3 -0.42 -6.45 -16.34
N ILE A 4 -0.61 -7.13 -17.48
CA ILE A 4 0.02 -8.42 -17.73
C ILE A 4 1.55 -8.33 -17.79
N ASP A 5 2.09 -7.25 -18.39
CA ASP A 5 3.54 -7.07 -18.49
C ASP A 5 4.14 -6.73 -17.12
N TYR A 6 3.42 -5.91 -16.32
CA TYR A 6 3.77 -5.62 -14.94
C TYR A 6 3.81 -6.90 -14.10
N GLU A 7 2.74 -7.71 -14.13
CA GLU A 7 2.64 -8.94 -13.35
C GLU A 7 3.68 -9.97 -13.81
N ASN A 8 3.90 -10.12 -15.12
CA ASN A 8 4.90 -11.02 -15.66
C ASN A 8 6.31 -10.65 -15.19
N HIS A 9 6.67 -9.36 -15.23
CA HIS A 9 7.97 -8.91 -14.71
C HIS A 9 8.11 -9.21 -13.21
N MET A 10 7.14 -8.81 -12.40
CA MET A 10 7.19 -8.97 -10.95
C MET A 10 7.16 -10.43 -10.47
N SER A 11 6.68 -11.35 -11.32
CA SER A 11 6.58 -12.79 -11.01
C SER A 11 7.80 -13.62 -11.43
N LEU A 12 8.77 -13.05 -12.16
CA LEU A 12 9.97 -13.77 -12.60
C LEU A 12 10.72 -14.39 -11.41
N ASP A 13 11.27 -15.59 -11.58
CA ASP A 13 12.04 -16.29 -10.54
C ASP A 13 13.25 -15.48 -10.02
N SER A 14 13.82 -14.61 -10.87
CA SER A 14 14.89 -13.69 -10.51
C SER A 14 14.42 -12.48 -9.71
N ILE A 15 13.11 -12.24 -9.61
CA ILE A 15 12.49 -11.07 -8.96
C ILE A 15 11.64 -11.49 -7.77
N MET A 16 10.68 -12.41 -7.95
CA MET A 16 9.79 -12.99 -6.92
C MET A 16 8.99 -11.95 -6.11
N GLN A 17 8.86 -10.73 -6.62
CA GLN A 17 8.23 -9.62 -5.89
C GLN A 17 6.72 -9.81 -5.75
N LEU A 18 6.06 -10.32 -6.80
CA LEU A 18 4.60 -10.52 -6.78
C LEU A 18 4.21 -11.56 -5.71
N GLN A 19 4.95 -12.66 -5.63
CA GLN A 19 4.74 -13.73 -4.67
C GLN A 19 5.01 -13.27 -3.23
N ALA A 20 6.14 -12.57 -3.03
CA ALA A 20 6.49 -12.03 -1.72
C ALA A 20 5.44 -11.03 -1.22
N MET A 21 4.98 -10.13 -2.08
CA MET A 21 3.93 -9.15 -1.72
C MET A 21 2.59 -9.81 -1.41
N SER A 22 2.19 -10.88 -2.12
CA SER A 22 0.97 -11.62 -1.80
C SER A 22 1.04 -12.21 -0.38
N GLU A 23 2.15 -12.89 -0.02
CA GLU A 23 2.33 -13.43 1.33
C GLU A 23 2.40 -12.35 2.41
N MET A 24 3.07 -11.22 2.13
CA MET A 24 3.09 -10.09 3.06
C MET A 24 1.69 -9.49 3.24
N MET A 25 0.91 -9.31 2.17
CA MET A 25 -0.45 -8.81 2.25
C MET A 25 -1.38 -9.74 3.05
N LYS A 26 -1.19 -11.06 2.98
CA LYS A 26 -1.89 -12.02 3.84
C LYS A 26 -1.69 -11.68 5.33
N THR A 27 -0.48 -11.31 5.72
CA THR A 27 -0.21 -10.90 7.10
C THR A 27 -0.80 -9.54 7.43
N GLN A 28 -0.77 -8.58 6.50
CA GLN A 28 -1.37 -7.25 6.67
C GLN A 28 -2.87 -7.34 6.93
N VAL A 29 -3.63 -8.07 6.08
CA VAL A 29 -5.08 -8.21 6.21
C VAL A 29 -5.51 -9.00 7.45
N ALA A 30 -4.59 -9.78 8.04
CA ALA A 30 -4.84 -10.55 9.25
C ALA A 30 -4.45 -9.81 10.55
N ALA A 31 -3.63 -8.74 10.45
CA ALA A 31 -2.92 -8.16 11.60
C ALA A 31 -3.83 -7.49 12.64
N TYR A 32 -4.90 -6.82 12.19
CA TYR A 32 -5.72 -5.97 13.05
C TYR A 32 -7.21 -6.30 12.93
N SER A 33 -7.93 -6.16 14.03
CA SER A 33 -9.38 -6.31 14.04
C SER A 33 -10.03 -4.98 13.62
N VAL A 34 -10.39 -4.89 12.34
CA VAL A 34 -10.97 -3.72 11.70
C VAL A 34 -12.16 -4.12 10.83
N SER A 35 -13.09 -3.21 10.59
CA SER A 35 -14.31 -3.46 9.82
C SER A 35 -14.15 -3.00 8.35
N ARG A 36 -13.42 -1.92 8.11
CA ARG A 36 -13.24 -1.33 6.78
C ARG A 36 -11.76 -1.21 6.46
N ILE A 37 -11.36 -1.79 5.33
CA ILE A 37 -10.00 -1.77 4.83
C ILE A 37 -9.94 -1.04 3.49
N MET A 38 -8.87 -0.29 3.25
CA MET A 38 -8.61 0.38 1.97
C MET A 38 -7.22 0.00 1.47
N VAL A 39 -7.15 -0.46 0.22
CA VAL A 39 -5.89 -0.72 -0.49
C VAL A 39 -5.68 0.39 -1.49
N LEU A 40 -4.66 1.22 -1.27
CA LEU A 40 -4.22 2.28 -2.17
C LEU A 40 -3.22 1.70 -3.17
N GLY A 41 -3.42 1.97 -4.47
CA GLY A 41 -2.61 1.39 -5.54
C GLY A 41 -2.90 -0.11 -5.68
N VAL A 42 -4.17 -0.49 -5.79
CA VAL A 42 -4.58 -1.90 -5.78
C VAL A 42 -4.11 -2.69 -7.00
N ALA A 43 -3.74 -2.02 -8.09
CA ALA A 43 -3.31 -2.60 -9.37
C ALA A 43 -4.23 -3.75 -9.83
N GLY A 44 -3.70 -4.95 -10.05
CA GLY A 44 -4.46 -6.15 -10.42
C GLY A 44 -5.08 -6.92 -9.24
N GLY A 45 -4.93 -6.40 -8.00
CA GLY A 45 -5.52 -6.99 -6.80
C GLY A 45 -4.67 -8.08 -6.14
N ASN A 46 -3.36 -8.14 -6.43
CA ASN A 46 -2.45 -9.11 -5.81
C ASN A 46 -2.57 -9.07 -4.27
N GLY A 47 -2.84 -10.21 -3.66
CA GLY A 47 -3.05 -10.35 -2.21
C GLY A 47 -4.52 -10.24 -1.76
N LEU A 48 -5.46 -9.79 -2.61
CA LEU A 48 -6.88 -9.78 -2.28
C LEU A 48 -7.45 -11.19 -2.11
N GLU A 49 -6.83 -12.21 -2.70
CA GLU A 49 -7.17 -13.63 -2.54
C GLU A 49 -7.10 -14.11 -1.08
N HIS A 50 -6.38 -13.39 -0.22
CA HIS A 50 -6.28 -13.70 1.21
C HIS A 50 -7.42 -13.11 2.04
N ILE A 51 -8.26 -12.26 1.44
CA ILE A 51 -9.39 -11.64 2.13
C ILE A 51 -10.56 -12.60 2.19
N GLN A 52 -10.97 -12.96 3.41
CA GLN A 52 -12.19 -13.71 3.64
C GLN A 52 -13.40 -12.78 3.52
N LYS A 53 -14.42 -13.18 2.74
CA LYS A 53 -15.61 -12.37 2.41
C LYS A 53 -16.27 -11.73 3.63
N ASP A 54 -16.40 -12.48 4.71
CA ASP A 54 -17.18 -12.06 5.90
C ASP A 54 -16.33 -11.34 6.95
N LYS A 55 -15.02 -11.17 6.67
CA LYS A 55 -14.10 -10.51 7.61
C LYS A 55 -14.29 -9.00 7.66
N PHE A 56 -14.61 -8.38 6.53
CA PHE A 56 -14.73 -6.94 6.40
C PHE A 56 -16.12 -6.54 5.92
N GLU A 57 -16.69 -5.53 6.57
CA GLU A 57 -17.91 -4.87 6.11
C GLU A 57 -17.70 -4.19 4.75
N ARG A 58 -16.52 -3.59 4.58
CA ARG A 58 -16.17 -2.88 3.35
C ARG A 58 -14.67 -2.99 3.04
N ILE A 59 -14.39 -3.25 1.75
CA ILE A 59 -13.07 -3.27 1.16
C ILE A 59 -13.06 -2.21 0.06
N TYR A 60 -12.13 -1.26 0.12
CA TYR A 60 -11.92 -0.28 -0.95
C TYR A 60 -10.64 -0.65 -1.70
N GLY A 61 -10.73 -0.84 -3.02
CA GLY A 61 -9.59 -0.92 -3.93
C GLY A 61 -9.47 0.41 -4.68
N VAL A 62 -8.40 1.15 -4.47
CA VAL A 62 -8.18 2.47 -5.08
C VAL A 62 -7.04 2.39 -6.07
N ASP A 63 -7.27 2.87 -7.28
CA ASP A 63 -6.25 3.00 -8.32
C ASP A 63 -6.60 4.14 -9.28
N ILE A 64 -5.60 4.72 -9.94
CA ILE A 64 -5.81 5.71 -11.01
C ILE A 64 -6.24 5.05 -12.32
N ASN A 65 -5.89 3.77 -12.50
CA ASN A 65 -6.14 3.02 -13.74
C ASN A 65 -7.46 2.26 -13.69
N SER A 66 -8.47 2.78 -14.40
CA SER A 66 -9.80 2.17 -14.44
C SER A 66 -9.81 0.74 -15.03
N SER A 67 -8.88 0.41 -15.95
CA SER A 67 -8.80 -0.94 -16.53
C SER A 67 -8.26 -1.96 -15.51
N TYR A 68 -7.35 -1.54 -14.62
CA TYR A 68 -6.88 -2.37 -13.50
C TYR A 68 -8.04 -2.68 -12.55
N LEU A 69 -8.83 -1.67 -12.19
CA LEU A 69 -9.99 -1.85 -11.33
C LEU A 69 -11.05 -2.79 -11.93
N GLN A 70 -11.26 -2.74 -13.25
CA GLN A 70 -12.13 -3.70 -13.93
C GLN A 70 -11.60 -5.13 -13.81
N THR A 71 -10.27 -5.31 -13.95
CA THR A 71 -9.63 -6.61 -13.76
C THR A 71 -9.80 -7.12 -12.32
N VAL A 72 -9.65 -6.25 -11.32
CA VAL A 72 -9.88 -6.59 -9.91
C VAL A 72 -11.31 -7.12 -9.69
N ILE A 73 -12.31 -6.42 -10.20
CA ILE A 73 -13.72 -6.84 -10.09
C ILE A 73 -13.95 -8.21 -10.74
N GLN A 74 -13.33 -8.46 -11.87
CA GLN A 74 -13.46 -9.74 -12.59
C GLN A 74 -12.73 -10.91 -11.90
N ARG A 75 -11.60 -10.62 -11.24
CA ARG A 75 -10.78 -11.63 -10.55
C ARG A 75 -11.36 -12.09 -9.22
N TYR A 76 -12.08 -11.20 -8.52
CA TYR A 76 -12.57 -11.43 -7.16
C TYR A 76 -14.11 -11.33 -7.05
N PRO A 77 -14.86 -12.12 -7.82
CA PRO A 77 -16.33 -12.09 -7.78
C PRO A 77 -16.89 -12.52 -6.41
N GLU A 78 -16.10 -13.30 -5.64
CA GLU A 78 -16.45 -13.69 -4.27
C GLU A 78 -16.50 -12.52 -3.28
N LEU A 79 -15.82 -11.41 -3.59
CA LEU A 79 -15.84 -10.18 -2.78
C LEU A 79 -16.97 -9.22 -3.19
N ASP A 80 -17.81 -9.61 -4.16
CA ASP A 80 -18.95 -8.78 -4.57
C ASP A 80 -19.85 -8.41 -3.38
N GLY A 81 -20.32 -7.17 -3.38
CA GLY A 81 -21.08 -6.58 -2.27
C GLY A 81 -20.22 -5.97 -1.14
N SER A 82 -19.01 -6.50 -0.87
CA SER A 82 -18.07 -5.91 0.10
C SER A 82 -16.97 -5.09 -0.57
N LEU A 83 -16.45 -5.51 -1.73
CA LEU A 83 -15.42 -4.79 -2.49
C LEU A 83 -16.04 -3.62 -3.28
N LYS A 84 -15.44 -2.45 -3.14
CA LYS A 84 -15.74 -1.26 -3.92
C LYS A 84 -14.46 -0.70 -4.54
N CYS A 85 -14.36 -0.76 -5.86
CA CYS A 85 -13.28 -0.15 -6.61
C CYS A 85 -13.53 1.33 -6.86
N LEU A 86 -12.53 2.17 -6.64
CA LEU A 86 -12.59 3.63 -6.76
C LEU A 86 -11.44 4.10 -7.67
N CYS A 87 -11.81 4.70 -8.81
CA CYS A 87 -10.84 5.31 -9.72
C CYS A 87 -10.56 6.74 -9.23
N ILE A 88 -9.42 6.90 -8.54
CA ILE A 88 -9.03 8.17 -7.88
C ILE A 88 -7.56 8.43 -8.12
N ASN A 89 -7.22 9.64 -8.58
CA ASN A 89 -5.86 10.14 -8.62
C ASN A 89 -5.45 10.65 -7.23
N LEU A 90 -4.53 9.95 -6.56
CA LEU A 90 -4.07 10.29 -5.21
C LEU A 90 -3.21 11.56 -5.15
N ILE A 91 -2.84 12.17 -6.28
CA ILE A 91 -2.08 13.42 -6.31
C ILE A 91 -3.01 14.62 -6.07
N ASP A 92 -4.19 14.62 -6.68
CA ASP A 92 -5.08 15.79 -6.72
C ASP A 92 -6.55 15.52 -6.31
N GLU A 93 -6.93 14.24 -6.05
CA GLU A 93 -8.31 13.85 -5.76
C GLU A 93 -8.47 13.13 -4.40
N THR A 94 -7.55 13.34 -3.46
CA THR A 94 -7.58 12.67 -2.15
C THR A 94 -8.84 12.96 -1.35
N ASP A 95 -9.49 14.10 -1.57
CA ASP A 95 -10.76 14.50 -0.95
C ASP A 95 -11.93 13.56 -1.27
N LYS A 96 -11.83 12.78 -2.35
CA LYS A 96 -12.83 11.77 -2.74
C LYS A 96 -12.70 10.45 -1.97
N LEU A 97 -11.62 10.26 -1.21
CA LEU A 97 -11.40 9.03 -0.46
C LEU A 97 -12.39 8.91 0.71
N PRO A 98 -13.11 7.79 0.83
CA PRO A 98 -13.96 7.52 1.98
C PRO A 98 -13.14 7.21 3.25
N LYS A 99 -13.80 7.20 4.41
CA LYS A 99 -13.18 6.77 5.66
C LYS A 99 -13.03 5.25 5.68
N ALA A 100 -11.91 4.77 6.23
CA ALA A 100 -11.63 3.37 6.48
C ALA A 100 -10.90 3.23 7.83
N ASP A 101 -10.91 2.02 8.40
CA ASP A 101 -10.29 1.77 9.70
C ASP A 101 -8.81 1.40 9.56
N MET A 102 -8.45 0.85 8.40
CA MET A 102 -7.08 0.50 8.02
C MET A 102 -6.81 0.88 6.56
N VAL A 103 -5.59 1.37 6.29
CA VAL A 103 -5.06 1.59 4.95
C VAL A 103 -3.88 0.67 4.72
N ILE A 104 -3.84 0.03 3.55
CA ILE A 104 -2.70 -0.71 3.02
C ILE A 104 -2.17 0.05 1.80
N ALA A 105 -0.86 0.29 1.74
CA ALA A 105 -0.19 0.95 0.62
C ALA A 105 1.12 0.21 0.32
N ASN A 106 1.10 -0.64 -0.69
CA ASN A 106 2.22 -1.50 -1.05
C ASN A 106 2.86 -1.01 -2.35
N LEU A 107 4.13 -0.61 -2.29
CA LEU A 107 4.92 -0.07 -3.42
C LEU A 107 4.20 1.09 -4.13
N LEU A 108 3.58 1.97 -3.37
CA LEU A 108 2.83 3.11 -3.89
C LEU A 108 3.51 4.44 -3.59
N ILE A 109 4.11 4.56 -2.40
CA ILE A 109 4.68 5.83 -1.90
C ILE A 109 5.80 6.30 -2.83
N GLU A 110 6.53 5.37 -3.43
CA GLU A 110 7.58 5.60 -4.42
C GLU A 110 7.09 6.40 -5.64
N TYR A 111 5.79 6.34 -5.95
CA TYR A 111 5.20 7.01 -7.12
C TYR A 111 4.45 8.29 -6.78
N ILE A 112 3.84 8.38 -5.60
CA ILE A 112 3.05 9.56 -5.22
C ILE A 112 3.78 10.50 -4.25
N GLY A 113 4.88 10.05 -3.65
CA GLY A 113 5.66 10.77 -2.64
C GLY A 113 4.97 10.89 -1.28
N TYR A 114 5.76 11.27 -0.28
CA TYR A 114 5.29 11.35 1.12
C TYR A 114 4.13 12.34 1.31
N MET A 115 4.21 13.52 0.68
CA MET A 115 3.20 14.57 0.87
C MET A 115 1.81 14.16 0.37
N CYS A 116 1.71 13.51 -0.79
CA CYS A 116 0.44 13.02 -1.30
C CYS A 116 -0.07 11.85 -0.46
N PHE A 117 0.83 10.99 0.00
CA PHE A 117 0.50 9.90 0.90
C PHE A 117 -0.04 10.42 2.24
N GLN A 118 0.63 11.39 2.89
CA GLN A 118 0.15 12.03 4.12
C GLN A 118 -1.26 12.63 3.95
N LYS A 119 -1.52 13.33 2.83
CA LYS A 119 -2.86 13.88 2.52
C LYS A 119 -3.92 12.78 2.42
N ALA A 120 -3.61 11.66 1.75
CA ALA A 120 -4.51 10.52 1.64
C ALA A 120 -4.81 9.91 3.03
N ILE A 121 -3.78 9.71 3.87
CA ILE A 121 -3.94 9.19 5.23
C ILE A 121 -4.75 10.14 6.11
N GLN A 122 -4.51 11.44 6.05
CA GLN A 122 -5.30 12.43 6.79
C GLN A 122 -6.77 12.45 6.34
N GLN A 123 -7.04 12.31 5.04
CA GLN A 123 -8.39 12.25 4.51
C GLN A 123 -9.12 10.98 4.96
N VAL A 124 -8.51 9.82 4.81
CA VAL A 124 -9.09 8.53 5.23
C VAL A 124 -9.19 8.45 6.76
N ASN A 125 -8.20 8.97 7.47
CA ASN A 125 -8.07 9.00 8.93
C ASN A 125 -8.22 7.61 9.57
N PRO A 126 -7.44 6.59 9.11
CA PRO A 126 -7.53 5.24 9.60
C PRO A 126 -6.97 5.12 11.03
N LYS A 127 -7.29 4.04 11.73
CA LYS A 127 -6.61 3.68 12.98
C LYS A 127 -5.22 3.10 12.69
N TYR A 128 -5.13 2.24 11.66
CA TYR A 128 -3.90 1.56 11.29
C TYR A 128 -3.53 1.87 9.83
N VAL A 129 -2.23 1.97 9.59
CA VAL A 129 -1.65 2.08 8.24
C VAL A 129 -0.57 1.01 8.12
N SER A 130 -0.59 0.22 7.05
CA SER A 130 0.46 -0.76 6.76
C SER A 130 1.03 -0.48 5.37
N CYS A 131 2.32 -0.21 5.31
CA CYS A 131 3.03 0.10 4.07
C CYS A 131 4.06 -0.98 3.76
N ILE A 132 4.21 -1.32 2.48
CA ILE A 132 5.39 -2.03 1.99
C ILE A 132 6.14 -1.08 1.07
N ILE A 133 7.42 -0.87 1.35
CA ILE A 133 8.35 -0.12 0.52
C ILE A 133 9.46 -1.05 0.02
N GLN A 134 10.07 -0.69 -1.12
CA GLN A 134 11.22 -1.40 -1.64
C GLN A 134 12.50 -0.65 -1.34
N ILE A 135 13.48 -1.34 -0.78
CA ILE A 135 14.83 -0.84 -0.55
C ILE A 135 15.79 -1.58 -1.49
N ASN A 136 16.57 -0.83 -2.27
CA ASN A 136 17.64 -1.38 -3.09
C ASN A 136 18.89 -1.55 -2.23
N ILE A 137 19.49 -2.75 -2.25
CA ILE A 137 20.76 -3.04 -1.57
C ILE A 137 21.92 -2.86 -2.56
N GLY A 138 21.65 -3.08 -3.86
CA GLY A 138 22.56 -2.85 -4.97
C GLY A 138 22.30 -1.53 -5.71
N ASP A 139 23.10 -1.25 -6.74
CA ASP A 139 23.07 0.04 -7.47
C ASP A 139 21.92 0.16 -8.49
N ASN A 140 21.21 -0.94 -8.82
CA ASN A 140 20.15 -0.95 -9.83
C ASN A 140 18.75 -0.96 -9.20
N TRP A 141 17.89 0.02 -9.55
CA TRP A 141 16.53 0.09 -9.03
C TRP A 141 15.52 -0.79 -9.80
N VAL A 142 15.75 -1.05 -11.09
CA VAL A 142 14.97 -2.01 -11.89
C VAL A 142 15.86 -3.19 -12.26
N SER A 143 15.35 -4.42 -12.02
CA SER A 143 16.04 -5.64 -12.38
C SER A 143 15.91 -5.91 -13.87
N ASP A 144 16.98 -6.41 -14.50
CA ASP A 144 16.96 -6.81 -15.90
C ASP A 144 15.88 -7.85 -16.18
N SER A 145 15.06 -7.59 -17.19
CA SER A 145 14.03 -8.53 -17.66
C SER A 145 13.63 -8.21 -19.10
N PRO A 146 12.96 -9.15 -19.80
CA PRO A 146 12.40 -8.88 -21.13
C PRO A 146 11.36 -7.75 -21.14
N TYR A 147 10.85 -7.33 -19.98
CA TYR A 147 9.82 -6.31 -19.81
C TYR A 147 10.37 -4.97 -19.34
N ILE A 148 11.72 -4.78 -19.29
CA ILE A 148 12.34 -3.57 -18.68
C ILE A 148 11.83 -2.27 -19.30
N HIS A 149 11.63 -2.23 -20.61
CA HIS A 149 11.20 -1.02 -21.33
C HIS A 149 9.78 -0.55 -21.00
N VAL A 150 8.91 -1.40 -20.43
CA VAL A 150 7.58 -0.96 -20.01
C VAL A 150 7.59 -0.11 -18.73
N PHE A 151 8.73 -0.05 -18.05
CA PHE A 151 8.95 0.73 -16.84
C PHE A 151 9.61 2.09 -17.07
N ASP A 152 10.05 2.39 -18.30
CA ASP A 152 10.76 3.64 -18.62
C ASP A 152 9.96 4.90 -18.23
N ASP A 153 8.62 4.86 -18.39
CA ASP A 153 7.73 5.95 -17.98
C ASP A 153 7.63 6.11 -16.45
N LEU A 154 7.78 5.02 -15.70
CA LEU A 154 7.74 5.04 -14.24
C LEU A 154 9.04 5.57 -13.63
N GLU A 155 10.15 5.41 -14.32
CA GLU A 155 11.46 5.91 -13.87
C GLU A 155 11.44 7.42 -13.60
N GLN A 156 10.66 8.17 -14.40
CA GLN A 156 10.54 9.62 -14.28
C GLN A 156 9.78 10.08 -13.03
N VAL A 157 8.94 9.24 -12.45
CA VAL A 157 8.11 9.56 -11.29
C VAL A 157 8.48 8.76 -10.04
N HIS A 158 9.45 7.85 -10.15
CA HIS A 158 9.90 7.04 -9.04
C HIS A 158 10.77 7.84 -8.07
N HIS A 159 10.42 7.80 -6.80
CA HIS A 159 11.18 8.39 -5.70
C HIS A 159 11.78 7.29 -4.83
N GLN A 160 13.04 7.45 -4.45
CA GLN A 160 13.61 6.55 -3.45
C GLN A 160 12.95 6.83 -2.09
N VAL A 161 12.39 5.78 -1.50
CA VAL A 161 11.76 5.83 -0.17
C VAL A 161 12.69 5.16 0.83
N GLU A 162 12.89 5.79 1.98
CA GLU A 162 13.70 5.27 3.08
C GLU A 162 12.82 5.06 4.31
N GLU A 163 13.14 4.04 5.11
CA GLU A 163 12.36 3.63 6.29
C GLU A 163 12.18 4.79 7.28
N HIS A 164 13.29 5.42 7.69
CA HIS A 164 13.25 6.51 8.67
C HIS A 164 12.52 7.76 8.15
N THR A 165 12.66 8.08 6.86
CA THR A 165 11.96 9.22 6.26
C THR A 165 10.45 8.97 6.20
N LEU A 166 10.03 7.72 5.94
CA LEU A 166 8.61 7.35 6.01
C LEU A 166 8.09 7.43 7.45
N GLU A 167 8.86 6.94 8.42
CA GLU A 167 8.49 7.04 9.85
C GLU A 167 8.33 8.48 10.29
N ASP A 168 9.28 9.37 9.94
CA ASP A 168 9.21 10.80 10.25
C ASP A 168 7.98 11.46 9.60
N ALA A 169 7.72 11.18 8.32
CA ALA A 169 6.56 11.70 7.61
C ALA A 169 5.24 11.24 8.25
N MET A 170 5.16 10.00 8.72
CA MET A 170 3.98 9.50 9.41
C MET A 170 3.82 10.08 10.81
N LEU A 171 4.94 10.29 11.51
CA LEU A 171 4.94 10.93 12.84
C LEU A 171 4.42 12.38 12.77
N GLU A 172 4.78 13.14 11.74
CA GLU A 172 4.27 14.52 11.50
C GLU A 172 2.73 14.59 11.45
N ILE A 173 2.07 13.53 11.00
CA ILE A 173 0.61 13.47 10.91
C ILE A 173 -0.04 12.64 12.04
N GLY A 174 0.74 12.34 13.08
CA GLY A 174 0.25 11.71 14.32
C GLY A 174 0.16 10.17 14.27
N TYR A 175 0.98 9.52 13.47
CA TYR A 175 1.12 8.06 13.43
C TYR A 175 2.52 7.66 13.88
N HIS A 176 2.63 6.60 14.69
CA HIS A 176 3.90 6.01 15.10
C HIS A 176 4.02 4.58 14.60
N SER A 177 5.23 4.16 14.26
CA SER A 177 5.52 2.79 13.85
C SER A 177 5.35 1.84 15.05
N ILE A 178 4.69 0.71 14.79
CA ILE A 178 4.41 -0.32 15.81
C ILE A 178 4.96 -1.69 15.43
N LYS A 179 5.35 -1.87 14.17
CA LYS A 179 5.89 -3.13 13.67
C LYS A 179 6.67 -2.90 12.38
N THR A 180 7.81 -3.56 12.26
CA THR A 180 8.60 -3.60 11.02
C THR A 180 8.95 -5.05 10.69
N LEU A 181 8.80 -5.45 9.43
CA LEU A 181 9.18 -6.75 8.89
C LEU A 181 9.94 -6.57 7.59
N GLU A 182 10.97 -7.37 7.38
CA GLU A 182 11.76 -7.37 6.15
C GLU A 182 11.62 -8.70 5.40
N HIS A 183 11.63 -8.62 4.07
CA HIS A 183 11.65 -9.78 3.18
C HIS A 183 12.69 -9.55 2.08
N MET A 184 13.72 -10.41 2.02
CA MET A 184 14.76 -10.34 0.99
C MET A 184 14.27 -10.92 -0.33
N LEU A 185 14.52 -10.21 -1.42
CA LEU A 185 14.25 -10.66 -2.78
C LEU A 185 15.53 -11.21 -3.45
N PRO A 186 15.40 -12.09 -4.47
CA PRO A 186 16.57 -12.66 -5.16
C PRO A 186 17.45 -11.62 -5.88
N ASN A 187 16.91 -10.45 -6.22
CA ASN A 187 17.51 -9.41 -7.02
C ASN A 187 18.21 -8.29 -6.23
N GLU A 188 18.80 -8.62 -5.08
CA GLU A 188 19.49 -7.67 -4.19
C GLU A 188 18.60 -6.50 -3.73
N LYS A 189 17.30 -6.76 -3.60
CA LYS A 189 16.32 -5.85 -3.03
C LYS A 189 15.70 -6.43 -1.80
N LYS A 190 15.14 -5.57 -0.95
CA LYS A 190 14.30 -6.00 0.15
C LYS A 190 12.97 -5.26 0.13
N LEU A 191 11.92 -5.95 0.52
CA LEU A 191 10.64 -5.37 0.88
C LEU A 191 10.62 -5.13 2.38
N VAL A 192 10.23 -3.93 2.77
CA VAL A 192 10.09 -3.57 4.19
C VAL A 192 8.64 -3.19 4.44
N GLN A 193 7.97 -3.97 5.27
CA GLN A 193 6.65 -3.64 5.78
C GLN A 193 6.79 -2.84 7.06
N ILE A 194 6.14 -1.70 7.14
CA ILE A 194 6.04 -0.88 8.35
C ILE A 194 4.56 -0.67 8.65
N ASP A 195 4.14 -1.06 9.83
CA ASP A 195 2.80 -0.84 10.34
C ASP A 195 2.80 0.34 11.32
N PHE A 196 1.84 1.23 11.16
CA PHE A 196 1.66 2.42 11.98
C PHE A 196 0.30 2.40 12.68
N GLU A 197 0.25 2.96 13.88
CA GLU A 197 -0.98 3.23 14.62
C GLU A 197 -1.13 4.73 14.88
N ARG A 198 -2.35 5.24 14.69
CA ARG A 198 -2.67 6.63 15.00
C ARG A 198 -2.57 6.89 16.50
N GLN A 199 -1.81 7.91 16.89
CA GLN A 199 -1.77 8.37 18.27
C GLN A 199 -3.14 8.88 18.71
N HIS A 200 -3.63 8.36 19.82
CA HIS A 200 -4.75 9.02 20.48
C HIS A 200 -4.28 10.37 21.02
N PRO A 201 -5.06 11.46 20.84
CA PRO A 201 -4.77 12.68 21.58
C PRO A 201 -4.72 12.32 23.05
N ILE A 202 -3.55 12.49 23.68
CA ILE A 202 -3.44 12.38 25.12
C ILE A 202 -4.37 13.46 25.65
N CYS A 203 -5.45 13.08 26.34
CA CYS A 203 -6.26 14.01 27.09
C CYS A 203 -5.37 14.63 28.18
N LEU A 204 -4.76 15.76 27.88
CA LEU A 204 -4.07 16.65 28.86
C LEU A 204 -5.11 17.32 29.76
N ASN A 205 -6.02 16.56 30.33
CA ASN A 205 -6.95 17.01 31.33
C ASN A 205 -6.68 16.29 32.66
N ARG A 206 -5.56 16.63 33.31
CA ARG A 206 -5.37 16.43 34.76
C ARG A 206 -4.08 17.06 35.27
N LEU A 207 -3.95 18.38 35.18
CA LEU A 207 -3.04 19.14 36.06
C LEU A 207 -3.48 20.61 36.13
N GLU A 208 -4.75 20.83 36.47
CA GLU A 208 -5.15 22.12 37.09
C GLU A 208 -6.20 21.80 38.14
N LYS A 209 -5.73 21.45 39.33
CA LYS A 209 -6.40 21.66 40.63
C LYS A 209 -5.52 21.06 41.72
N VAL A 210 -4.58 21.84 42.21
CA VAL A 210 -4.24 21.95 43.64
C VAL A 210 -3.89 23.39 43.89
#